data_ab068cefc30b129e2e12e5d3098ad0ef
#
_entry.id   ab068cefc30b129e2e12e5d3098ad0ef
#
_cell.length_a   1.000
_cell.length_b   1.000
_cell.length_c   1.000
_cell.angle_alpha   90.00
_cell.angle_beta   90.00
_cell.angle_gamma   90.00
#
_symmetry.space_group_name_H-M   'P 1'
#
loop_
_entity.id
_entity.type
_entity.pdbx_description
1 polymer ?
#
loop_
_entity_poly.entity_id
_entity_poly.type
_entity_poly.pdbx_seq_one_letter_code
_entity_poly.pdbx_strand_id
1 'polypeptide(L)'
;MAKLTMNQDTPLEFGLYSLGDHLLNPHNGEKVSYEQRIQELIEASKLADQAGINVFAVGESHQEHFTTQAHTVVLGAIAQATENIKVSSASSIISAADPVRVFEDFATIDLISNGRAELVAGRASRTGIFELFGYDLNDYDDLYEEKLDLLLKLNENDRITWSGRFRPDLNNMKIFPRPVDDNLPIWRAVGGPPASAIKAGRLGVPMMITTLGGPAMNFKRSIDLYRSTAQDNGFDTSPEMLPVSTASLFYTADTTQEAMREFYPHINTGMAFIRGVGYPKQQFANAPDEREALMVGSPQQIVEKILYQHELYGHQRFMAQIDFGGV
;
A
#
# COMPACT_ATOMS: atom_id res chain seq x y z
N MET A 1 -3.08 8.62 -18.84
CA MET A 1 -2.50 7.99 -17.63
C MET A 1 -1.06 8.39 -17.50
N ALA A 2 -0.64 8.82 -16.32
CA ALA A 2 0.77 9.04 -16.02
C ALA A 2 1.54 7.74 -16.27
N LYS A 3 2.60 7.77 -17.06
CA LYS A 3 3.52 6.65 -17.18
C LYS A 3 4.19 6.47 -15.82
N LEU A 4 3.94 5.34 -15.18
CA LEU A 4 4.80 4.90 -14.10
C LEU A 4 6.20 4.72 -14.68
N THR A 5 7.13 5.60 -14.31
CA THR A 5 8.53 5.44 -14.69
C THR A 5 9.13 4.29 -13.86
N MET A 6 8.84 3.05 -14.28
CA MET A 6 9.60 1.90 -13.81
C MET A 6 11.01 2.01 -14.39
N ASN A 7 12.01 1.77 -13.56
CA ASN A 7 13.38 1.73 -14.04
C ASN A 7 13.50 0.55 -15.02
N GLN A 8 13.78 0.83 -16.29
CA GLN A 8 13.91 -0.20 -17.34
C GLN A 8 15.09 -1.16 -17.10
N ASP A 9 16.07 -0.74 -16.29
CA ASP A 9 17.26 -1.54 -15.98
C ASP A 9 17.05 -2.52 -14.81
N THR A 10 15.95 -2.40 -14.06
CA THR A 10 15.59 -3.30 -12.96
C THR A 10 14.15 -3.78 -13.12
N PRO A 11 13.94 -5.06 -13.49
CA PRO A 11 12.60 -5.62 -13.72
C PRO A 11 11.74 -5.72 -12.46
N LEU A 12 12.30 -5.48 -11.27
CA LEU A 12 11.63 -5.54 -9.98
C LEU A 12 12.07 -4.40 -9.07
N GLU A 13 11.12 -3.57 -8.65
CA GLU A 13 11.32 -2.54 -7.63
C GLU A 13 11.11 -3.13 -6.23
N PHE A 14 11.89 -2.64 -5.26
CA PHE A 14 11.76 -2.96 -3.85
C PHE A 14 11.28 -1.76 -3.07
N GLY A 15 10.30 -1.96 -2.21
CA GLY A 15 9.79 -0.92 -1.35
C GLY A 15 9.54 -1.39 0.09
N LEU A 16 9.55 -0.43 0.99
CA LEU A 16 9.18 -0.60 2.38
C LEU A 16 7.89 0.16 2.65
N TYR A 17 7.06 -0.35 3.56
CA TYR A 17 5.91 0.40 4.03
C TYR A 17 5.64 0.16 5.51
N SER A 18 4.97 1.12 6.11
CA SER A 18 4.54 1.11 7.49
C SER A 18 3.11 1.61 7.64
N LEU A 19 2.38 1.08 8.59
CA LEU A 19 1.11 1.63 9.08
C LEU A 19 1.31 2.43 10.38
N GLY A 20 2.57 2.57 10.83
CA GLY A 20 2.89 3.17 12.11
C GLY A 20 2.34 2.37 13.28
N ASP A 21 2.57 1.06 13.28
CA ASP A 21 2.07 0.17 14.32
C ASP A 21 2.56 0.66 15.70
N HIS A 22 1.62 0.84 16.63
CA HIS A 22 1.84 1.39 17.95
C HIS A 22 1.29 0.44 19.02
N LEU A 23 1.94 -0.72 19.10
CA LEU A 23 1.63 -1.79 20.04
C LEU A 23 2.74 -1.95 21.06
N LEU A 24 2.45 -2.65 22.16
CA LEU A 24 3.49 -3.11 23.09
C LEU A 24 4.38 -4.13 22.36
N ASN A 25 5.69 -3.96 22.49
CA ASN A 25 6.62 -4.98 22.05
C ASN A 25 6.38 -6.26 22.87
N PRO A 26 6.00 -7.39 22.24
CA PRO A 26 5.62 -8.61 22.97
C PRO A 26 6.79 -9.31 23.67
N HIS A 27 8.04 -8.92 23.40
CA HIS A 27 9.21 -9.50 24.04
C HIS A 27 9.55 -8.84 25.38
N ASN A 28 9.37 -7.51 25.51
CA ASN A 28 9.77 -6.76 26.70
C ASN A 28 8.62 -5.96 27.36
N GLY A 29 7.46 -5.84 26.67
CA GLY A 29 6.31 -5.09 27.15
C GLY A 29 6.46 -3.58 27.06
N GLU A 30 7.50 -3.08 26.41
CA GLU A 30 7.71 -1.64 26.19
C GLU A 30 6.86 -1.14 25.02
N LYS A 31 6.51 0.13 25.07
CA LYS A 31 5.80 0.82 23.99
C LYS A 31 6.47 2.18 23.76
N VAL A 32 6.89 2.43 22.54
CA VAL A 32 7.44 3.73 22.14
C VAL A 32 6.36 4.82 22.21
N SER A 33 6.76 6.08 22.37
CA SER A 33 5.81 7.19 22.28
C SER A 33 5.32 7.41 20.84
N TYR A 34 4.19 8.11 20.67
CA TYR A 34 3.72 8.53 19.34
C TYR A 34 4.76 9.38 18.60
N GLU A 35 5.39 10.29 19.30
CA GLU A 35 6.47 11.13 18.77
C GLU A 35 7.62 10.27 18.25
N GLN A 36 8.12 9.34 19.07
CA GLN A 36 9.20 8.45 18.70
C GLN A 36 8.86 7.63 17.46
N ARG A 37 7.65 7.02 17.39
CA ARG A 37 7.23 6.23 16.23
C ARG A 37 7.21 7.06 14.95
N ILE A 38 6.73 8.29 14.97
CA ILE A 38 6.76 9.19 13.79
C ILE A 38 8.21 9.51 13.39
N GLN A 39 9.11 9.78 14.34
CA GLN A 39 10.52 10.02 14.03
C GLN A 39 11.19 8.77 13.44
N GLU A 40 10.91 7.58 13.97
CA GLU A 40 11.41 6.31 13.43
C GLU A 40 10.99 6.09 11.97
N LEU A 41 9.77 6.45 11.60
CA LEU A 41 9.30 6.35 10.20
C LEU A 41 10.10 7.27 9.26
N ILE A 42 10.35 8.52 9.69
CA ILE A 42 11.13 9.47 8.91
C ILE A 42 12.59 8.98 8.79
N GLU A 43 13.20 8.52 9.88
CA GLU A 43 14.57 7.98 9.84
C GLU A 43 14.66 6.71 8.99
N ALA A 44 13.70 5.79 9.10
CA ALA A 44 13.66 4.59 8.26
C ALA A 44 13.57 4.94 6.76
N SER A 45 12.80 5.97 6.40
CA SER A 45 12.71 6.44 5.01
C SER A 45 14.03 7.00 4.48
N LYS A 46 14.78 7.73 5.31
CA LYS A 46 16.12 8.26 4.97
C LYS A 46 17.14 7.14 4.78
N LEU A 47 17.11 6.15 5.67
CA LEU A 47 17.99 4.97 5.55
C LEU A 47 17.65 4.17 4.30
N ALA A 48 16.36 4.01 3.97
CA ALA A 48 15.91 3.33 2.76
C ALA A 48 16.37 4.07 1.49
N ASP A 49 16.27 5.40 1.46
CA ASP A 49 16.75 6.23 0.35
C ASP A 49 18.26 6.07 0.15
N GLN A 50 19.04 6.16 1.23
CA GLN A 50 20.50 5.98 1.22
C GLN A 50 20.91 4.57 0.78
N ALA A 51 20.10 3.55 1.10
CA ALA A 51 20.33 2.17 0.71
C ALA A 51 19.91 1.86 -0.75
N GLY A 52 19.31 2.82 -1.47
CA GLY A 52 18.86 2.64 -2.84
C GLY A 52 17.55 1.86 -2.99
N ILE A 53 16.73 1.79 -1.92
CA ILE A 53 15.37 1.24 -1.99
C ILE A 53 14.51 2.16 -2.88
N ASN A 54 13.65 1.57 -3.70
CA ASN A 54 12.91 2.33 -4.72
C ASN A 54 11.70 3.10 -4.17
N VAL A 55 11.02 2.57 -3.14
CA VAL A 55 9.76 3.13 -2.61
C VAL A 55 9.72 3.08 -1.10
N PHE A 56 9.31 4.16 -0.45
CA PHE A 56 8.87 4.15 0.95
C PHE A 56 7.43 4.61 1.03
N ALA A 57 6.59 3.85 1.74
CA ALA A 57 5.18 4.14 1.81
C ALA A 57 4.65 4.17 3.24
N VAL A 58 3.64 5.02 3.46
CA VAL A 58 2.92 5.11 4.74
C VAL A 58 1.44 4.89 4.49
N GLY A 59 0.85 3.96 5.21
CA GLY A 59 -0.59 3.67 5.12
C GLY A 59 -1.41 4.45 6.13
N GLU A 60 -2.68 4.61 5.83
CA GLU A 60 -3.67 5.27 6.69
C GLU A 60 -4.39 4.24 7.57
N SER A 61 -4.49 4.53 8.87
CA SER A 61 -5.28 3.71 9.80
C SER A 61 -5.76 4.53 11.00
N HIS A 62 -7.04 4.40 11.34
CA HIS A 62 -7.71 5.23 12.34
C HIS A 62 -8.02 4.52 13.66
N GLN A 63 -7.32 3.43 13.97
CA GLN A 63 -7.42 2.74 15.25
C GLN A 63 -6.34 3.22 16.24
N GLU A 64 -6.58 3.00 17.52
CA GLU A 64 -5.73 3.45 18.64
C GLU A 64 -4.29 2.89 18.63
N HIS A 65 -4.07 1.79 17.91
CA HIS A 65 -2.79 1.09 17.84
C HIS A 65 -1.98 1.42 16.57
N PHE A 66 -2.25 2.59 15.98
CA PHE A 66 -1.49 3.16 14.87
C PHE A 66 -1.16 4.63 15.12
N THR A 67 -0.18 5.16 14.37
CA THR A 67 0.25 6.58 14.48
C THR A 67 0.04 7.36 13.18
N THR A 68 -0.44 6.72 12.13
CA THR A 68 -0.47 7.29 10.77
C THR A 68 -1.89 7.66 10.29
N GLN A 69 -2.74 8.15 11.21
CA GLN A 69 -4.07 8.65 10.89
C GLN A 69 -4.02 9.79 9.86
N ALA A 70 -3.07 10.71 10.03
CA ALA A 70 -2.78 11.79 9.09
C ALA A 70 -1.55 11.45 8.24
N HIS A 71 -1.60 10.32 7.53
CA HIS A 71 -0.48 9.77 6.77
C HIS A 71 0.10 10.76 5.75
N THR A 72 -0.71 11.63 5.13
CA THR A 72 -0.24 12.64 4.17
C THR A 72 0.69 13.66 4.79
N VAL A 73 0.51 14.00 6.09
CA VAL A 73 1.42 14.88 6.83
C VAL A 73 2.78 14.22 7.04
N VAL A 74 2.78 12.91 7.37
CA VAL A 74 4.02 12.12 7.52
C VAL A 74 4.71 11.96 6.17
N LEU A 75 3.96 11.68 5.09
CA LEU A 75 4.51 11.59 3.74
C LEU A 75 5.13 12.93 3.27
N GLY A 76 4.53 14.07 3.63
CA GLY A 76 5.12 15.39 3.37
C GLY A 76 6.47 15.58 4.05
N ALA A 77 6.61 15.15 5.31
CA ALA A 77 7.88 15.17 6.04
C ALA A 77 8.93 14.23 5.40
N ILE A 78 8.53 13.02 5.01
CA ILE A 78 9.38 12.05 4.30
C ILE A 78 9.82 12.61 2.93
N ALA A 79 8.90 13.22 2.17
CA ALA A 79 9.20 13.84 0.88
C ALA A 79 10.31 14.90 0.98
N GLN A 80 10.27 15.71 2.04
CA GLN A 80 11.28 16.73 2.31
C GLN A 80 12.59 16.14 2.84
N ALA A 81 12.55 15.01 3.55
CA ALA A 81 13.71 14.39 4.20
C ALA A 81 14.51 13.45 3.29
N THR A 82 14.00 13.13 2.10
CA THR A 82 14.58 12.16 1.14
C THR A 82 14.81 12.80 -0.22
N GLU A 83 15.69 12.21 -1.05
CA GLU A 83 16.10 12.79 -2.33
C GLU A 83 15.66 11.96 -3.56
N ASN A 84 15.74 10.62 -3.48
CA ASN A 84 15.58 9.72 -4.64
C ASN A 84 14.39 8.77 -4.52
N ILE A 85 14.11 8.30 -3.29
CA ILE A 85 13.08 7.30 -3.04
C ILE A 85 11.68 7.83 -3.40
N LYS A 86 10.87 7.01 -4.05
CA LYS A 86 9.45 7.32 -4.29
C LYS A 86 8.69 7.36 -2.98
N VAL A 87 7.81 8.32 -2.83
CA VAL A 87 6.99 8.52 -1.63
C VAL A 87 5.56 8.13 -1.95
N SER A 88 5.06 7.07 -1.31
CA SER A 88 3.77 6.47 -1.65
C SER A 88 2.85 6.31 -0.43
N SER A 89 1.56 6.17 -0.65
CA SER A 89 0.68 5.61 0.38
C SER A 89 0.63 4.07 0.32
N ALA A 90 0.24 3.42 1.45
CA ALA A 90 0.09 1.97 1.49
C ALA A 90 -1.02 1.50 2.47
N SER A 91 -2.26 1.98 2.29
CA SER A 91 -2.89 2.82 1.29
C SER A 91 -3.57 4.03 1.93
N SER A 92 -3.99 5.02 1.11
CA SER A 92 -4.94 6.05 1.54
C SER A 92 -6.35 5.51 1.51
N ILE A 93 -7.13 5.71 2.58
CA ILE A 93 -8.52 5.23 2.69
C ILE A 93 -9.46 6.24 2.02
N ILE A 94 -9.55 6.20 0.70
CA ILE A 94 -10.37 7.16 -0.05
C ILE A 94 -11.86 7.04 0.21
N SER A 95 -12.35 5.90 0.71
CA SER A 95 -13.77 5.72 1.09
C SER A 95 -14.23 6.76 2.12
N ALA A 96 -13.36 7.16 3.05
CA ALA A 96 -13.69 8.10 4.13
C ALA A 96 -13.15 9.52 3.89
N ALA A 97 -12.39 9.75 2.81
CA ALA A 97 -11.82 11.06 2.47
C ALA A 97 -12.59 11.73 1.33
N ASP A 98 -12.43 13.05 1.17
CA ASP A 98 -12.87 13.78 -0.02
C ASP A 98 -11.80 13.61 -1.14
N PRO A 99 -12.16 13.10 -2.33
CA PRO A 99 -11.19 12.88 -3.41
C PRO A 99 -10.45 14.14 -3.88
N VAL A 100 -11.08 15.31 -3.78
CA VAL A 100 -10.43 16.59 -4.09
C VAL A 100 -9.30 16.84 -3.09
N ARG A 101 -9.56 16.66 -1.79
CA ARG A 101 -8.51 16.84 -0.77
C ARG A 101 -7.39 15.83 -0.92
N VAL A 102 -7.71 14.57 -1.20
CA VAL A 102 -6.70 13.53 -1.46
C VAL A 102 -5.81 13.90 -2.65
N PHE A 103 -6.42 14.39 -3.73
CA PHE A 103 -5.66 14.85 -4.90
C PHE A 103 -4.75 16.05 -4.56
N GLU A 104 -5.29 17.07 -3.86
CA GLU A 104 -4.52 18.25 -3.44
C GLU A 104 -3.33 17.89 -2.53
N ASP A 105 -3.54 16.98 -1.58
CA ASP A 105 -2.50 16.51 -0.66
C ASP A 105 -1.37 15.81 -1.44
N PHE A 106 -1.70 14.85 -2.33
CA PHE A 106 -0.69 14.11 -3.09
C PHE A 106 -0.03 14.97 -4.18
N ALA A 107 -0.74 15.88 -4.81
CA ALA A 107 -0.12 16.87 -5.71
C ALA A 107 0.86 17.77 -4.95
N THR A 108 0.54 18.15 -3.72
CA THR A 108 1.45 18.92 -2.86
C THR A 108 2.68 18.11 -2.45
N ILE A 109 2.50 16.85 -2.05
CA ILE A 109 3.61 15.92 -1.74
C ILE A 109 4.50 15.73 -2.97
N ASP A 110 3.91 15.64 -4.16
CA ASP A 110 4.63 15.51 -5.42
C ASP A 110 5.51 16.74 -5.70
N LEU A 111 4.98 17.92 -5.52
CA LEU A 111 5.75 19.18 -5.64
C LEU A 111 6.88 19.27 -4.60
N ILE A 112 6.64 18.87 -3.34
CA ILE A 112 7.66 18.84 -2.29
C ILE A 112 8.78 17.85 -2.66
N SER A 113 8.41 16.68 -3.18
CA SER A 113 9.34 15.60 -3.54
C SER A 113 9.96 15.74 -4.93
N ASN A 114 9.60 16.76 -5.71
CA ASN A 114 10.04 16.96 -7.08
C ASN A 114 9.69 15.77 -8.01
N GLY A 115 8.40 15.38 -8.02
CA GLY A 115 7.86 14.36 -8.92
C GLY A 115 8.00 12.91 -8.46
N ARG A 116 8.16 12.66 -7.13
CA ARG A 116 8.35 11.30 -6.58
C ARG A 116 7.12 10.72 -5.89
N ALA A 117 5.98 11.44 -5.85
CA ALA A 117 4.80 10.96 -5.16
C ALA A 117 4.02 9.93 -5.98
N GLU A 118 3.50 8.93 -5.29
CA GLU A 118 2.55 7.96 -5.82
C GLU A 118 1.38 7.78 -4.84
N LEU A 119 0.20 7.49 -5.35
CA LEU A 119 -1.00 7.24 -4.53
C LEU A 119 -1.49 5.81 -4.69
N VAL A 120 -1.59 5.08 -3.60
CA VAL A 120 -2.32 3.81 -3.57
C VAL A 120 -3.69 4.05 -2.95
N ALA A 121 -4.73 4.02 -3.77
CA ALA A 121 -6.11 4.18 -3.36
C ALA A 121 -6.67 2.88 -2.77
N GLY A 122 -7.03 2.92 -1.48
CA GLY A 122 -7.50 1.78 -0.72
C GLY A 122 -8.88 1.98 -0.10
N ARG A 123 -9.47 0.86 0.30
CA ARG A 123 -10.67 0.80 1.13
C ARG A 123 -10.27 0.57 2.58
N ALA A 124 -11.13 0.97 3.51
CA ALA A 124 -10.92 0.63 4.91
C ALA A 124 -10.95 -0.90 5.11
N SER A 125 -9.87 -1.46 5.63
CA SER A 125 -9.84 -2.86 6.07
C SER A 125 -10.53 -3.06 7.44
N ARG A 126 -10.79 -1.95 8.14
CA ARG A 126 -11.41 -1.90 9.48
C ARG A 126 -12.57 -0.93 9.45
N THR A 127 -13.73 -1.37 9.92
CA THR A 127 -15.01 -0.69 9.70
C THR A 127 -15.26 0.52 10.59
N GLY A 128 -14.56 0.65 11.73
CA GLY A 128 -14.74 1.77 12.66
C GLY A 128 -14.51 3.17 12.08
N ILE A 129 -13.81 3.28 10.97
CA ILE A 129 -13.60 4.55 10.26
C ILE A 129 -14.92 5.11 9.69
N PHE A 130 -15.88 4.27 9.33
CA PHE A 130 -17.17 4.71 8.79
C PHE A 130 -17.96 5.47 9.85
N GLU A 131 -18.05 4.94 11.08
CA GLU A 131 -18.67 5.63 12.20
C GLU A 131 -17.94 6.93 12.55
N LEU A 132 -16.58 6.89 12.58
CA LEU A 132 -15.75 8.05 12.92
C LEU A 132 -15.97 9.23 11.98
N PHE A 133 -16.16 8.99 10.68
CA PHE A 133 -16.34 10.03 9.67
C PHE A 133 -17.81 10.19 9.22
N GLY A 134 -18.75 9.49 9.86
CA GLY A 134 -20.19 9.66 9.63
C GLY A 134 -20.70 9.02 8.34
N TYR A 135 -20.06 7.96 7.85
CA TYR A 135 -20.49 7.20 6.69
C TYR A 135 -21.24 5.93 7.10
N ASP A 136 -22.20 5.50 6.27
CA ASP A 136 -22.90 4.23 6.45
C ASP A 136 -22.05 3.07 5.89
N LEU A 137 -21.87 2.01 6.68
CA LEU A 137 -21.13 0.83 6.27
C LEU A 137 -21.81 0.07 5.11
N ASN A 138 -23.13 0.23 4.95
CA ASN A 138 -23.85 -0.34 3.80
C ASN A 138 -23.40 0.26 2.46
N ASP A 139 -22.84 1.47 2.46
CA ASP A 139 -22.32 2.14 1.28
C ASP A 139 -20.81 1.83 1.03
N TYR A 140 -20.23 0.83 1.71
CA TYR A 140 -18.80 0.50 1.70
C TYR A 140 -18.19 0.44 0.30
N ASP A 141 -18.81 -0.35 -0.59
CA ASP A 141 -18.29 -0.52 -1.97
C ASP A 141 -18.59 0.70 -2.84
N ASP A 142 -19.80 1.27 -2.74
CA ASP A 142 -20.24 2.40 -3.55
C ASP A 142 -19.43 3.67 -3.25
N LEU A 143 -19.16 3.95 -1.97
CA LEU A 143 -18.28 5.05 -1.53
C LEU A 143 -16.90 4.96 -2.19
N TYR A 144 -16.31 3.78 -2.18
CA TYR A 144 -14.99 3.59 -2.76
C TYR A 144 -14.97 3.77 -4.27
N GLU A 145 -15.90 3.13 -4.97
CA GLU A 145 -15.94 3.16 -6.44
C GLU A 145 -16.24 4.58 -6.96
N GLU A 146 -17.20 5.29 -6.34
CA GLU A 146 -17.52 6.67 -6.70
C GLU A 146 -16.35 7.62 -6.47
N LYS A 147 -15.69 7.51 -5.30
CA LYS A 147 -14.57 8.38 -4.95
C LYS A 147 -13.32 8.08 -5.77
N LEU A 148 -13.09 6.81 -6.15
CA LEU A 148 -12.02 6.45 -7.07
C LEU A 148 -12.28 7.01 -8.47
N ASP A 149 -13.51 6.93 -8.98
CA ASP A 149 -13.89 7.52 -10.27
C ASP A 149 -13.59 9.02 -10.32
N LEU A 150 -14.00 9.74 -9.28
CA LEU A 150 -13.70 11.17 -9.19
C LEU A 150 -12.19 11.43 -9.11
N LEU A 151 -11.46 10.69 -8.28
CA LEU A 151 -10.01 10.86 -8.12
C LEU A 151 -9.25 10.66 -9.44
N LEU A 152 -9.61 9.64 -10.21
CA LEU A 152 -9.01 9.39 -11.53
C LEU A 152 -9.32 10.54 -12.51
N LYS A 153 -10.57 11.05 -12.51
CA LYS A 153 -10.95 12.20 -13.36
C LYS A 153 -10.25 13.49 -12.96
N LEU A 154 -10.04 13.75 -11.66
CA LEU A 154 -9.25 14.87 -11.16
C LEU A 154 -7.81 14.79 -11.63
N ASN A 155 -7.25 13.60 -11.67
CA ASN A 155 -5.89 13.36 -12.13
C ASN A 155 -5.71 13.65 -13.63
N GLU A 156 -6.71 13.33 -14.43
CA GLU A 156 -6.65 13.44 -15.91
C GLU A 156 -7.05 14.82 -16.44
N ASN A 157 -7.72 15.66 -15.65
CA ASN A 157 -8.33 16.90 -16.14
C ASN A 157 -8.00 18.10 -15.25
N ASP A 158 -7.61 19.23 -15.85
CA ASP A 158 -7.43 20.48 -15.09
C ASP A 158 -8.77 21.11 -14.70
N ARG A 159 -9.85 20.84 -15.43
CA ARG A 159 -11.22 21.27 -15.13
C ARG A 159 -12.15 20.10 -15.08
N ILE A 160 -13.00 20.08 -14.07
CA ILE A 160 -13.92 18.98 -13.84
C ILE A 160 -15.35 19.47 -13.64
N THR A 161 -16.27 18.83 -14.33
CA THR A 161 -17.70 18.79 -14.02
C THR A 161 -18.04 17.36 -13.67
N TRP A 162 -18.55 17.16 -12.46
CA TRP A 162 -18.81 15.83 -11.93
C TRP A 162 -19.96 15.88 -10.94
N SER A 163 -20.77 14.83 -10.89
CA SER A 163 -21.83 14.62 -9.89
C SER A 163 -21.82 13.19 -9.39
N GLY A 164 -22.17 12.99 -8.13
CA GLY A 164 -22.24 11.71 -7.47
C GLY A 164 -23.22 11.72 -6.31
N ARG A 165 -23.28 10.60 -5.58
CA ARG A 165 -24.18 10.43 -4.44
C ARG A 165 -23.57 10.91 -3.13
N PHE A 166 -22.26 10.78 -2.97
CA PHE A 166 -21.59 10.90 -1.67
C PHE A 166 -20.85 12.23 -1.43
N ARG A 167 -20.86 13.12 -2.42
CA ARG A 167 -20.34 14.47 -2.27
C ARG A 167 -21.08 15.46 -3.17
N PRO A 168 -21.03 16.78 -2.85
CA PRO A 168 -21.61 17.83 -3.69
C PRO A 168 -21.00 17.85 -5.11
N ASP A 169 -21.81 18.25 -6.07
CA ASP A 169 -21.41 18.37 -7.47
C ASP A 169 -20.25 19.36 -7.67
N LEU A 170 -19.41 19.09 -8.64
CA LEU A 170 -18.42 20.00 -9.17
C LEU A 170 -18.92 20.52 -10.52
N ASN A 171 -18.89 21.84 -10.72
CA ASN A 171 -19.32 22.47 -11.98
C ASN A 171 -18.20 23.33 -12.56
N ASN A 172 -17.51 22.80 -13.58
CA ASN A 172 -16.40 23.46 -14.29
C ASN A 172 -15.31 24.00 -13.33
N MET A 173 -15.01 23.23 -12.27
CA MET A 173 -14.04 23.62 -11.25
C MET A 173 -12.61 23.33 -11.72
N LYS A 174 -11.68 24.23 -11.41
CA LYS A 174 -10.24 23.97 -11.52
C LYS A 174 -9.74 23.51 -10.15
N ILE A 175 -8.90 22.48 -10.14
CA ILE A 175 -8.31 21.94 -8.91
C ILE A 175 -6.80 22.13 -8.93
N PHE A 176 -6.26 22.66 -7.85
CA PHE A 176 -4.85 23.01 -7.66
C PHE A 176 -4.33 22.54 -6.29
N PRO A 177 -3.00 22.34 -6.16
CA PRO A 177 -2.02 22.44 -7.23
C PRO A 177 -2.12 21.27 -8.22
N ARG A 178 -1.41 21.39 -9.36
CA ARG A 178 -1.15 20.23 -10.22
C ARG A 178 0.19 19.60 -9.84
N PRO A 179 0.35 18.26 -9.94
CA PRO A 179 1.64 17.59 -9.75
C PRO A 179 2.65 18.00 -10.83
N VAL A 180 3.93 17.67 -10.64
CA VAL A 180 5.04 18.07 -11.52
C VAL A 180 4.78 17.70 -12.98
N ASP A 181 4.31 16.49 -13.25
CA ASP A 181 4.03 15.97 -14.59
C ASP A 181 2.52 16.00 -14.94
N ASP A 182 1.76 16.90 -14.31
CA ASP A 182 0.31 17.04 -14.44
C ASP A 182 -0.53 15.84 -13.95
N ASN A 183 0.07 14.67 -13.79
CA ASN A 183 -0.61 13.43 -13.41
C ASN A 183 0.18 12.67 -12.35
N LEU A 184 -0.51 12.19 -11.30
CA LEU A 184 0.04 11.29 -10.30
C LEU A 184 -0.08 9.83 -10.75
N PRO A 185 0.92 8.99 -10.46
CA PRO A 185 0.75 7.54 -10.49
C PRO A 185 -0.26 7.10 -9.44
N ILE A 186 -1.40 6.56 -9.87
CA ILE A 186 -2.47 6.07 -8.98
C ILE A 186 -2.59 4.56 -9.11
N TRP A 187 -2.49 3.86 -7.98
CA TRP A 187 -2.65 2.43 -7.84
C TRP A 187 -3.96 2.10 -7.14
N ARG A 188 -4.56 0.98 -7.48
CA ARG A 188 -5.69 0.43 -6.74
C ARG A 188 -5.21 -0.65 -5.77
N ALA A 189 -5.50 -0.49 -4.49
CA ALA A 189 -5.26 -1.55 -3.50
C ALA A 189 -6.31 -2.67 -3.67
N VAL A 190 -5.83 -3.91 -3.71
CA VAL A 190 -6.63 -5.12 -3.87
C VAL A 190 -6.36 -6.06 -2.69
N GLY A 191 -7.41 -6.41 -1.97
CA GLY A 191 -7.37 -7.51 -1.00
C GLY A 191 -7.62 -8.86 -1.68
N GLY A 192 -7.72 -9.94 -0.88
CA GLY A 192 -7.81 -11.31 -1.36
C GLY A 192 -8.89 -11.67 -2.40
N PRO A 193 -10.13 -11.13 -2.35
CA PRO A 193 -11.17 -11.53 -3.29
C PRO A 193 -10.87 -11.15 -4.75
N PRO A 194 -11.01 -12.09 -5.72
CA PRO A 194 -10.77 -11.83 -7.15
C PRO A 194 -11.62 -10.69 -7.75
N ALA A 195 -12.81 -10.44 -7.20
CA ALA A 195 -13.70 -9.37 -7.69
C ALA A 195 -13.04 -7.98 -7.69
N SER A 196 -12.20 -7.68 -6.70
CA SER A 196 -11.49 -6.39 -6.65
C SER A 196 -10.39 -6.27 -7.72
N ALA A 197 -9.73 -7.39 -8.04
CA ALA A 197 -8.75 -7.46 -9.12
C ALA A 197 -9.42 -7.28 -10.51
N ILE A 198 -10.57 -7.90 -10.71
CA ILE A 198 -11.39 -7.72 -11.92
C ILE A 198 -11.79 -6.24 -12.08
N LYS A 199 -12.24 -5.57 -11.01
CA LYS A 199 -12.57 -4.14 -11.05
C LYS A 199 -11.35 -3.28 -11.42
N ALA A 200 -10.17 -3.59 -10.89
CA ALA A 200 -8.92 -2.91 -11.28
C ALA A 200 -8.61 -3.08 -12.78
N GLY A 201 -8.74 -4.29 -13.30
CA GLY A 201 -8.55 -4.59 -14.72
C GLY A 201 -9.53 -3.85 -15.62
N ARG A 202 -10.81 -3.76 -15.24
CA ARG A 202 -11.82 -3.00 -16.00
C ARG A 202 -11.51 -1.51 -16.09
N LEU A 203 -10.88 -0.94 -15.08
CA LEU A 203 -10.51 0.47 -15.04
C LEU A 203 -9.15 0.74 -15.71
N GLY A 204 -8.36 -0.30 -16.02
CA GLY A 204 -7.00 -0.13 -16.52
C GLY A 204 -6.08 0.62 -15.53
N VAL A 205 -6.25 0.36 -14.23
CA VAL A 205 -5.48 1.01 -13.16
C VAL A 205 -4.46 0.04 -12.60
N PRO A 206 -3.19 0.45 -12.36
CA PRO A 206 -2.19 -0.36 -11.70
C PRO A 206 -2.68 -0.97 -10.40
N MET A 207 -2.27 -2.21 -10.10
CA MET A 207 -2.78 -2.98 -8.97
C MET A 207 -1.72 -3.24 -7.92
N MET A 208 -2.01 -2.92 -6.64
CA MET A 208 -1.25 -3.41 -5.50
C MET A 208 -2.08 -4.46 -4.76
N ILE A 209 -1.58 -5.71 -4.72
CA ILE A 209 -2.25 -6.82 -4.03
C ILE A 209 -1.53 -7.18 -2.73
N THR A 210 -2.30 -7.33 -1.64
CA THR A 210 -1.75 -7.78 -0.35
C THR A 210 -1.65 -9.29 -0.29
N THR A 211 -0.47 -9.81 0.10
CA THR A 211 -0.13 -11.24 0.18
C THR A 211 0.27 -11.60 1.62
N LEU A 212 -0.70 -11.57 2.55
CA LEU A 212 -0.44 -11.61 4.00
C LEU A 212 -0.13 -13.00 4.56
N GLY A 213 -0.24 -14.07 3.77
CA GLY A 213 0.09 -15.43 4.22
C GLY A 213 -0.66 -16.50 3.45
N GLY A 214 -0.30 -17.76 3.72
CA GLY A 214 -0.72 -18.92 2.95
C GLY A 214 0.07 -19.10 1.66
N PRO A 215 -0.24 -20.15 0.86
CA PRO A 215 0.47 -20.40 -0.39
C PRO A 215 0.42 -19.23 -1.37
N ALA A 216 1.56 -18.84 -1.90
CA ALA A 216 1.67 -17.77 -2.89
C ALA A 216 0.78 -18.03 -4.12
N MET A 217 0.63 -19.28 -4.54
CA MET A 217 -0.23 -19.70 -5.65
C MET A 217 -1.69 -19.21 -5.52
N ASN A 218 -2.19 -19.00 -4.30
CA ASN A 218 -3.56 -18.54 -4.06
C ASN A 218 -3.81 -17.14 -4.63
N PHE A 219 -2.79 -16.30 -4.75
CA PHE A 219 -2.89 -14.92 -5.24
C PHE A 219 -2.76 -14.85 -6.76
N LYS A 220 -2.15 -15.86 -7.39
CA LYS A 220 -1.95 -15.91 -8.85
C LYS A 220 -3.26 -15.72 -9.62
N ARG A 221 -4.33 -16.39 -9.20
CA ARG A 221 -5.64 -16.27 -9.85
C ARG A 221 -6.15 -14.82 -9.92
N SER A 222 -5.98 -14.05 -8.87
CA SER A 222 -6.40 -12.64 -8.85
C SER A 222 -5.59 -11.80 -9.82
N ILE A 223 -4.28 -12.06 -9.91
CA ILE A 223 -3.37 -11.37 -10.84
C ILE A 223 -3.69 -11.73 -12.29
N ASP A 224 -3.91 -13.02 -12.58
CA ASP A 224 -4.28 -13.47 -13.92
C ASP A 224 -5.63 -12.86 -14.38
N LEU A 225 -6.63 -12.81 -13.48
CA LEU A 225 -7.93 -12.18 -13.75
C LEU A 225 -7.83 -10.67 -13.96
N TYR A 226 -6.95 -9.99 -13.21
CA TYR A 226 -6.66 -8.58 -13.42
C TYR A 226 -6.15 -8.33 -14.85
N ARG A 227 -5.10 -9.06 -15.27
CA ARG A 227 -4.49 -8.91 -16.59
C ARG A 227 -5.43 -9.27 -17.73
N SER A 228 -6.12 -10.41 -17.63
CA SER A 228 -7.08 -10.83 -18.68
C SER A 228 -8.24 -9.84 -18.80
N THR A 229 -8.77 -9.36 -17.67
CA THR A 229 -9.84 -8.36 -17.70
C THR A 229 -9.37 -7.03 -18.31
N ALA A 230 -8.16 -6.58 -17.99
CA ALA A 230 -7.61 -5.36 -18.59
C ALA A 230 -7.42 -5.53 -20.11
N GLN A 231 -6.90 -6.65 -20.56
CA GLN A 231 -6.77 -6.99 -21.98
C GLN A 231 -8.13 -7.04 -22.70
N ASP A 232 -9.13 -7.67 -22.10
CA ASP A 232 -10.49 -7.76 -22.65
C ASP A 232 -11.17 -6.38 -22.78
N ASN A 233 -10.76 -5.40 -21.96
CA ASN A 233 -11.21 -4.01 -22.03
C ASN A 233 -10.32 -3.11 -22.90
N GLY A 234 -9.34 -3.67 -23.61
CA GLY A 234 -8.52 -2.95 -24.59
C GLY A 234 -7.35 -2.16 -24.00
N PHE A 235 -6.98 -2.40 -22.74
CA PHE A 235 -5.82 -1.77 -22.13
C PHE A 235 -4.51 -2.47 -22.49
N ASP A 236 -3.43 -1.70 -22.59
CA ASP A 236 -2.08 -2.23 -22.68
C ASP A 236 -1.68 -2.81 -21.32
N THR A 237 -1.46 -4.13 -21.29
CA THR A 237 -1.08 -4.89 -20.08
C THR A 237 0.42 -5.07 -19.92
N SER A 238 1.22 -4.31 -20.67
CA SER A 238 2.68 -4.30 -20.49
C SER A 238 3.04 -3.87 -19.06
N PRO A 239 4.17 -4.36 -18.52
CA PRO A 239 4.64 -4.00 -17.17
C PRO A 239 4.77 -2.50 -16.92
N GLU A 240 5.07 -1.73 -17.96
CA GLU A 240 5.22 -0.28 -17.91
C GLU A 240 3.89 0.46 -17.79
N MET A 241 2.83 -0.10 -18.36
CA MET A 241 1.52 0.53 -18.39
C MET A 241 0.61 0.08 -17.25
N LEU A 242 0.59 -1.23 -16.96
CA LEU A 242 -0.24 -1.81 -15.91
C LEU A 242 0.59 -2.74 -14.99
N PRO A 243 1.54 -2.19 -14.23
CA PRO A 243 2.34 -2.97 -13.30
C PRO A 243 1.50 -3.55 -12.17
N VAL A 244 2.00 -4.67 -11.62
CA VAL A 244 1.48 -5.30 -10.42
C VAL A 244 2.49 -5.11 -9.29
N SER A 245 2.03 -4.66 -8.14
CA SER A 245 2.80 -4.66 -6.89
C SER A 245 2.24 -5.69 -5.93
N THR A 246 3.12 -6.41 -5.23
CA THR A 246 2.74 -7.24 -4.07
C THR A 246 3.13 -6.53 -2.78
N ALA A 247 2.36 -6.72 -1.70
CA ALA A 247 2.65 -6.18 -0.38
C ALA A 247 2.48 -7.27 0.68
N SER A 248 3.51 -7.52 1.48
CA SER A 248 3.52 -8.59 2.49
C SER A 248 4.03 -8.11 3.83
N LEU A 249 3.60 -8.80 4.91
CA LEU A 249 4.26 -8.71 6.20
C LEU A 249 5.68 -9.25 6.06
N PHE A 250 6.64 -8.58 6.69
CA PHE A 250 8.06 -8.85 6.50
C PHE A 250 8.81 -8.85 7.82
N TYR A 251 9.70 -9.83 7.97
CA TYR A 251 10.72 -9.81 9.01
C TYR A 251 11.94 -10.64 8.61
N THR A 252 13.14 -10.12 8.86
CA THR A 252 14.40 -10.81 8.58
C THR A 252 15.36 -10.73 9.77
N ALA A 253 16.13 -11.78 9.98
CA ALA A 253 17.23 -11.85 10.93
C ALA A 253 18.38 -12.67 10.31
N ASP A 254 19.51 -12.81 10.99
CA ASP A 254 20.69 -13.51 10.45
C ASP A 254 20.38 -14.95 10.03
N THR A 255 19.49 -15.62 10.76
CA THR A 255 19.00 -16.95 10.43
C THR A 255 17.47 -16.99 10.37
N THR A 256 16.94 -17.93 9.56
CA THR A 256 15.50 -18.16 9.48
C THR A 256 14.89 -18.53 10.84
N GLN A 257 15.61 -19.31 11.65
CA GLN A 257 15.13 -19.72 12.98
C GLN A 257 15.01 -18.52 13.92
N GLU A 258 15.94 -17.57 13.86
CA GLU A 258 15.87 -16.32 14.61
C GLU A 258 14.71 -15.47 14.13
N ALA A 259 14.59 -15.24 12.84
CA ALA A 259 13.48 -14.48 12.27
C ALA A 259 12.12 -15.06 12.69
N MET A 260 11.96 -16.38 12.65
CA MET A 260 10.74 -17.07 13.07
C MET A 260 10.47 -16.90 14.57
N ARG A 261 11.49 -17.05 15.42
CA ARG A 261 11.37 -16.92 16.87
C ARG A 261 11.00 -15.49 17.29
N GLU A 262 11.64 -14.50 16.65
CA GLU A 262 11.48 -13.10 16.97
C GLU A 262 10.16 -12.54 16.46
N PHE A 263 9.76 -12.86 15.25
CA PHE A 263 8.57 -12.29 14.64
C PHE A 263 7.26 -12.95 15.06
N TYR A 264 7.26 -14.23 15.48
CA TYR A 264 5.99 -14.89 15.84
C TYR A 264 5.18 -14.15 16.92
N PRO A 265 5.76 -13.67 18.04
CA PRO A 265 5.03 -12.89 19.03
C PRO A 265 4.40 -11.61 18.44
N HIS A 266 5.13 -10.90 17.58
CA HIS A 266 4.65 -9.68 16.91
C HIS A 266 3.47 -9.94 15.97
N ILE A 267 3.61 -10.90 15.06
CA ILE A 267 2.51 -11.21 14.11
C ILE A 267 1.29 -11.77 14.84
N ASN A 268 1.49 -12.56 15.90
CA ASN A 268 0.39 -13.09 16.70
C ASN A 268 -0.37 -11.98 17.42
N THR A 269 0.32 -11.03 18.04
CA THR A 269 -0.26 -9.87 18.71
C THR A 269 -0.97 -8.95 17.70
N GLY A 270 -0.31 -8.57 16.62
CA GLY A 270 -0.88 -7.72 15.59
C GLY A 270 -2.15 -8.31 14.98
N MET A 271 -2.14 -9.60 14.65
CA MET A 271 -3.34 -10.28 14.13
C MET A 271 -4.46 -10.39 15.15
N ALA A 272 -4.15 -10.59 16.44
CA ALA A 272 -5.16 -10.58 17.49
C ALA A 272 -5.89 -9.22 17.57
N PHE A 273 -5.18 -8.10 17.42
CA PHE A 273 -5.79 -6.77 17.35
C PHE A 273 -6.64 -6.56 16.09
N ILE A 274 -6.19 -7.09 14.95
CA ILE A 274 -6.89 -6.90 13.67
C ILE A 274 -8.12 -7.79 13.54
N ARG A 275 -8.02 -9.06 13.97
CA ARG A 275 -9.02 -10.11 13.69
C ARG A 275 -9.69 -10.68 14.93
N GLY A 276 -9.29 -10.26 16.13
CA GLY A 276 -9.71 -10.83 17.38
C GLY A 276 -9.08 -12.18 17.70
N VAL A 277 -8.26 -12.73 16.81
CA VAL A 277 -7.54 -14.02 16.98
C VAL A 277 -6.11 -13.86 16.46
N GLY A 278 -5.17 -14.51 17.16
CA GLY A 278 -3.76 -14.49 16.79
C GLY A 278 -3.47 -15.26 15.49
N TYR A 279 -2.22 -15.17 15.03
CA TYR A 279 -1.78 -15.87 13.82
C TYR A 279 -1.61 -17.39 14.12
N PRO A 280 -2.20 -18.30 13.31
CA PRO A 280 -2.13 -19.73 13.59
C PRO A 280 -0.68 -20.24 13.55
N LYS A 281 -0.23 -20.91 14.63
CA LYS A 281 1.15 -21.42 14.76
C LYS A 281 1.55 -22.34 13.61
N GLN A 282 0.64 -23.25 13.22
CA GLN A 282 0.94 -24.18 12.12
C GLN A 282 1.12 -23.48 10.77
N GLN A 283 0.32 -22.46 10.50
CA GLN A 283 0.49 -21.65 9.30
C GLN A 283 1.79 -20.85 9.34
N PHE A 284 2.14 -20.29 10.50
CA PHE A 284 3.41 -19.58 10.67
C PHE A 284 4.62 -20.52 10.52
N ALA A 285 4.54 -21.76 11.03
CA ALA A 285 5.60 -22.73 10.89
C ALA A 285 5.93 -23.08 9.44
N ASN A 286 4.99 -22.89 8.50
CA ASN A 286 5.21 -23.07 7.07
C ASN A 286 5.89 -21.87 6.39
N ALA A 287 5.95 -20.71 7.03
CA ALA A 287 6.49 -19.49 6.45
C ALA A 287 7.90 -19.63 5.83
N PRO A 288 8.81 -20.50 6.31
CA PRO A 288 10.09 -20.76 5.66
C PRO A 288 10.01 -21.40 4.27
N ASP A 289 8.92 -22.07 3.90
CA ASP A 289 8.77 -22.60 2.55
C ASP A 289 8.73 -21.43 1.53
N GLU A 290 9.52 -21.53 0.48
CA GLU A 290 9.57 -20.49 -0.57
C GLU A 290 8.22 -20.24 -1.24
N ARG A 291 7.33 -21.24 -1.26
CA ARG A 291 5.99 -21.19 -1.85
C ARG A 291 4.95 -20.48 -0.96
N GLU A 292 5.31 -20.14 0.27
CA GLU A 292 4.44 -19.38 1.18
C GLU A 292 4.59 -17.87 0.96
N ALA A 293 3.49 -17.14 1.04
CA ALA A 293 3.48 -15.70 0.74
C ALA A 293 4.09 -14.84 1.85
N LEU A 294 4.05 -15.30 3.11
CA LEU A 294 4.58 -14.54 4.25
C LEU A 294 6.10 -14.41 4.16
N MET A 295 6.63 -13.18 4.23
CA MET A 295 8.05 -12.86 4.05
C MET A 295 8.81 -12.87 5.38
N VAL A 296 9.08 -14.04 5.92
CA VAL A 296 9.86 -14.22 7.16
C VAL A 296 10.99 -15.22 6.93
N GLY A 297 12.22 -14.82 7.25
CA GLY A 297 13.39 -15.69 7.09
C GLY A 297 14.71 -14.96 7.12
N SER A 298 15.80 -15.67 6.80
CA SER A 298 17.10 -15.05 6.56
C SER A 298 17.07 -14.21 5.28
N PRO A 299 18.02 -13.27 5.08
CA PRO A 299 18.08 -12.46 3.86
C PRO A 299 18.09 -13.31 2.59
N GLN A 300 18.85 -14.41 2.59
CA GLN A 300 18.90 -15.33 1.44
C GLN A 300 17.52 -15.93 1.15
N GLN A 301 16.81 -16.39 2.18
CA GLN A 301 15.48 -16.98 2.02
C GLN A 301 14.45 -15.96 1.54
N ILE A 302 14.51 -14.71 2.02
CA ILE A 302 13.64 -13.63 1.54
C ILE A 302 13.87 -13.40 0.03
N VAL A 303 15.12 -13.37 -0.42
CA VAL A 303 15.43 -13.24 -1.86
C VAL A 303 14.83 -14.39 -2.66
N GLU A 304 14.98 -15.64 -2.22
CA GLU A 304 14.43 -16.82 -2.90
C GLU A 304 12.88 -16.75 -2.99
N LYS A 305 12.21 -16.33 -1.91
CA LYS A 305 10.76 -16.15 -1.89
C LYS A 305 10.28 -15.05 -2.84
N ILE A 306 10.99 -13.93 -2.90
CA ILE A 306 10.65 -12.82 -3.80
C ILE A 306 10.83 -13.28 -5.25
N LEU A 307 11.92 -13.97 -5.57
CA LEU A 307 12.17 -14.50 -6.92
C LEU A 307 11.12 -15.53 -7.32
N TYR A 308 10.77 -16.47 -6.44
CA TYR A 308 9.69 -17.42 -6.69
C TYR A 308 8.35 -16.70 -6.97
N GLN A 309 8.01 -15.69 -6.18
CA GLN A 309 6.80 -14.91 -6.43
C GLN A 309 6.88 -14.09 -7.72
N HIS A 310 8.06 -13.59 -8.07
CA HIS A 310 8.27 -12.89 -9.34
C HIS A 310 8.05 -13.81 -10.53
N GLU A 311 8.59 -15.02 -10.52
CA GLU A 311 8.34 -16.04 -11.54
C GLU A 311 6.87 -16.42 -11.63
N LEU A 312 6.20 -16.54 -10.47
CA LEU A 312 4.80 -16.94 -10.39
C LEU A 312 3.82 -15.87 -10.88
N TYR A 313 4.07 -14.61 -10.53
CA TYR A 313 3.15 -13.49 -10.76
C TYR A 313 3.56 -12.57 -11.90
N GLY A 314 4.85 -12.51 -12.24
CA GLY A 314 5.41 -11.48 -13.12
C GLY A 314 5.10 -10.07 -12.59
N HIS A 315 5.22 -9.85 -11.29
CA HIS A 315 4.99 -8.53 -10.67
C HIS A 315 6.22 -7.64 -10.79
N GLN A 316 6.03 -6.32 -10.81
CA GLN A 316 7.06 -5.32 -11.01
C GLN A 316 7.52 -4.67 -9.71
N ARG A 317 6.81 -4.88 -8.61
CA ARG A 317 7.17 -4.29 -7.32
C ARG A 317 6.82 -5.22 -6.16
N PHE A 318 7.73 -5.31 -5.21
CA PHE A 318 7.54 -5.95 -3.92
C PHE A 318 7.61 -4.91 -2.80
N MET A 319 6.61 -4.89 -1.90
CA MET A 319 6.54 -3.99 -0.75
C MET A 319 6.57 -4.79 0.55
N ALA A 320 7.51 -4.46 1.45
CA ALA A 320 7.70 -5.10 2.74
C ALA A 320 7.14 -4.23 3.88
N GLN A 321 6.21 -4.74 4.68
CA GLN A 321 5.78 -4.08 5.92
C GLN A 321 6.80 -4.31 7.03
N ILE A 322 7.38 -3.22 7.56
CA ILE A 322 8.55 -3.30 8.44
C ILE A 322 8.26 -3.23 9.95
N ASP A 323 7.07 -2.82 10.37
CA ASP A 323 6.76 -2.55 11.79
C ASP A 323 5.55 -3.31 12.32
N PHE A 324 5.12 -4.37 11.64
CA PHE A 324 3.90 -5.08 11.98
C PHE A 324 3.94 -5.72 13.36
N GLY A 325 2.92 -5.41 14.18
CA GLY A 325 2.78 -5.97 15.52
C GLY A 325 3.68 -5.33 16.57
N GLY A 326 4.18 -4.10 16.34
CA GLY A 326 5.03 -3.38 17.30
C GLY A 326 6.50 -3.81 17.27
N VAL A 327 6.99 -4.22 16.09
CA VAL A 327 8.43 -4.42 15.84
C VAL A 327 9.20 -3.13 16.11
#